data_c225386e19cb055bed722f61bf43c741
#
_entry.id   c225386e19cb055bed722f61bf43c741
#
_cell.length_a   1.000
_cell.length_b   1.000
_cell.length_c   1.000
_cell.angle_alpha   90.00
_cell.angle_beta   90.00
_cell.angle_gamma   90.00
#
_symmetry.space_group_name_H-M   'P 1'
#
loop_
_entity.id
_entity.type
_entity.pdbx_description
1 polymer ?
#
loop_
_entity_poly.entity_id
_entity_poly.type
_entity_poly.pdbx_seq_one_letter_code
_entity_poly.pdbx_strand_id
1 'polypeptide(L)'
;MGEPARAPAKAKPVAGKKPPAAKKKSAARAEAPAKGNRRGHIGLALFAFAVAAALLYLSGGVKPRQGSVGADAEIAANRALLADLSAREPIDLNAELKRRRKAELIERQGILVDDLEAEKQKILAMTDADWNRADIARWFENTAIVGDSIIRQVRLFHFLDAPVFAEGGIHISVELPLLDQVEAARPSVVFLCFGMNDVGVFEDRVDRYVERYSNVIRRLQASLPEAAIYVCAALPVTAERLAEEPKYGYLDLYNREMEKACPGLGAYFVDSSFILEGHPERYNVDGRHPREEYYPMWLTYLADLAGLNHD
;
A
#
# COMPACT_ATOMS: atom_id res chain seq x y z
N MET A 1 28.76 -13.23 66.85
CA MET A 1 29.15 -11.83 67.01
C MET A 1 29.67 -11.38 65.66
N GLY A 2 28.98 -10.53 64.96
CA GLY A 2 29.34 -9.99 63.67
C GLY A 2 28.28 -8.95 63.29
N GLU A 3 28.66 -7.72 63.34
CA GLU A 3 27.85 -6.52 63.20
C GLU A 3 27.20 -6.37 61.80
N PRO A 4 26.02 -5.82 61.66
CA PRO A 4 25.40 -5.57 60.37
C PRO A 4 25.90 -4.26 59.74
N ALA A 5 26.22 -4.29 58.47
CA ALA A 5 26.72 -3.17 57.67
C ALA A 5 25.63 -2.10 57.46
N ARG A 6 26.01 -0.86 57.66
CA ARG A 6 25.21 0.38 57.49
C ARG A 6 24.82 0.62 56.02
N ALA A 7 23.57 0.97 55.80
CA ALA A 7 23.05 1.51 54.53
C ALA A 7 23.58 2.95 54.26
N PRO A 8 23.84 3.33 53.01
CA PRO A 8 24.26 4.68 52.64
C PRO A 8 23.09 5.66 52.60
N ALA A 9 23.38 6.91 53.01
CA ALA A 9 22.47 8.03 53.21
C ALA A 9 21.91 8.56 51.88
N LYS A 10 20.65 9.01 51.93
CA LYS A 10 19.94 9.70 50.84
C LYS A 10 20.55 11.10 50.63
N ALA A 11 20.96 11.40 49.39
CA ALA A 11 21.38 12.73 48.95
C ALA A 11 20.16 13.62 48.72
N LYS A 12 20.22 14.87 49.18
CA LYS A 12 19.18 15.91 48.95
C LYS A 12 19.29 16.49 47.54
N PRO A 13 18.18 16.90 46.91
CA PRO A 13 18.20 17.54 45.60
C PRO A 13 18.67 18.98 45.66
N VAL A 14 19.59 19.34 44.77
CA VAL A 14 20.11 20.69 44.57
C VAL A 14 19.15 21.49 43.70
N ALA A 15 18.75 22.66 44.16
CA ALA A 15 17.86 23.60 43.45
C ALA A 15 18.60 24.22 42.24
N GLY A 16 18.18 23.92 41.02
CA GLY A 16 18.68 24.53 39.78
C GLY A 16 18.04 25.88 39.51
N LYS A 17 18.89 26.88 39.29
CA LYS A 17 18.53 28.26 38.93
C LYS A 17 17.89 28.31 37.55
N LYS A 18 16.77 29.04 37.41
CA LYS A 18 16.13 29.42 36.12
C LYS A 18 17.07 30.31 35.30
N PRO A 19 17.22 30.08 33.98
CA PRO A 19 17.84 31.04 33.08
C PRO A 19 16.89 32.20 32.72
N PRO A 20 17.43 33.40 32.37
CA PRO A 20 16.63 34.59 32.11
C PRO A 20 15.91 34.54 30.76
N ALA A 21 14.74 35.19 30.73
CA ALA A 21 13.85 35.32 29.59
C ALA A 21 14.51 36.07 28.40
N ALA A 22 14.58 35.43 27.24
CA ALA A 22 15.00 36.07 25.99
C ALA A 22 13.82 36.87 25.40
N LYS A 23 14.10 38.15 25.09
CA LYS A 23 13.17 39.10 24.45
C LYS A 23 12.82 38.61 23.02
N LYS A 24 11.53 38.43 22.77
CA LYS A 24 10.98 38.20 21.42
C LYS A 24 11.18 39.44 20.55
N LYS A 25 12.02 39.35 19.53
CA LYS A 25 11.95 40.27 18.38
C LYS A 25 10.96 39.66 17.38
N SER A 26 9.88 40.40 17.12
CA SER A 26 8.94 40.11 16.06
C SER A 26 9.63 40.31 14.70
N ALA A 27 9.90 39.22 13.98
CA ALA A 27 10.24 39.26 12.55
C ALA A 27 8.95 39.00 11.78
N ALA A 28 8.53 39.97 10.99
CA ALA A 28 7.43 39.83 10.04
C ALA A 28 7.77 38.69 9.04
N ARG A 29 6.96 37.65 9.04
CA ARG A 29 7.05 36.53 8.10
C ARG A 29 6.37 36.97 6.81
N ALA A 30 7.15 37.22 5.77
CA ALA A 30 6.64 37.37 4.42
C ALA A 30 6.04 36.04 3.99
N GLU A 31 4.76 36.04 3.68
CA GLU A 31 4.06 34.88 3.09
C GLU A 31 4.62 34.63 1.68
N ALA A 32 5.21 33.46 1.48
CA ALA A 32 5.52 32.95 0.15
C ALA A 32 4.20 32.58 -0.55
N PRO A 33 4.03 32.94 -1.84
CA PRO A 33 2.81 32.60 -2.57
C PRO A 33 2.72 31.09 -2.74
N ALA A 34 1.55 30.54 -2.39
CA ALA A 34 1.18 29.14 -2.61
C ALA A 34 1.43 28.77 -4.09
N LYS A 35 2.19 27.69 -4.33
CA LYS A 35 2.36 27.11 -5.65
C LYS A 35 1.02 26.52 -6.11
N GLY A 36 0.20 27.35 -6.74
CA GLY A 36 -1.03 26.93 -7.39
C GLY A 36 -0.73 25.90 -8.48
N ASN A 37 -1.57 24.89 -8.52
CA ASN A 37 -1.57 23.77 -9.44
C ASN A 37 -1.64 24.27 -10.91
N ARG A 38 -0.51 24.57 -11.55
CA ARG A 38 -0.43 25.15 -12.91
C ARG A 38 -1.02 24.26 -14.00
N ARG A 39 -1.18 22.95 -13.76
CA ARG A 39 -1.75 22.02 -14.76
C ARG A 39 -3.29 22.13 -14.86
N GLY A 40 -3.98 22.41 -13.77
CA GLY A 40 -5.45 22.63 -13.78
C GLY A 40 -5.85 23.93 -14.49
N HIS A 41 -5.03 24.98 -14.38
CA HIS A 41 -5.32 26.27 -15.00
C HIS A 41 -5.10 26.31 -16.52
N ILE A 42 -4.19 25.50 -17.07
CA ILE A 42 -3.95 25.42 -18.52
C ILE A 42 -5.15 24.75 -19.21
N GLY A 43 -5.72 23.69 -18.64
CA GLY A 43 -6.92 23.03 -19.16
C GLY A 43 -8.14 23.93 -19.13
N LEU A 44 -8.33 24.69 -18.06
CA LEU A 44 -9.44 25.63 -17.92
C LEU A 44 -9.30 26.84 -18.86
N ALA A 45 -8.07 27.33 -19.06
CA ALA A 45 -7.77 28.43 -19.99
C ALA A 45 -7.99 28.04 -21.46
N LEU A 46 -7.58 26.82 -21.86
CA LEU A 46 -7.83 26.30 -23.19
C LEU A 46 -9.32 26.05 -23.45
N PHE A 47 -10.04 25.55 -22.46
CA PHE A 47 -11.48 25.39 -22.55
C PHE A 47 -12.22 26.75 -22.64
N ALA A 48 -11.83 27.72 -21.80
CA ALA A 48 -12.39 29.08 -21.86
C ALA A 48 -12.10 29.78 -23.20
N PHE A 49 -10.90 29.55 -23.76
CA PHE A 49 -10.53 30.11 -25.09
C PHE A 49 -11.33 29.46 -26.22
N ALA A 50 -11.54 28.15 -26.18
CA ALA A 50 -12.38 27.44 -27.15
C ALA A 50 -13.85 27.88 -27.07
N VAL A 51 -14.39 28.08 -25.87
CA VAL A 51 -15.75 28.59 -25.65
C VAL A 51 -15.87 30.06 -26.11
N ALA A 52 -14.88 30.89 -25.80
CA ALA A 52 -14.87 32.29 -26.25
C ALA A 52 -14.74 32.40 -27.78
N ALA A 53 -13.92 31.57 -28.41
CA ALA A 53 -13.80 31.52 -29.89
C ALA A 53 -15.12 31.01 -30.52
N ALA A 54 -15.80 30.02 -29.92
CA ALA A 54 -17.10 29.55 -30.38
C ALA A 54 -18.20 30.61 -30.19
N LEU A 55 -18.19 31.36 -29.08
CA LEU A 55 -19.13 32.46 -28.83
C LEU A 55 -18.90 33.64 -29.78
N LEU A 56 -17.66 34.00 -30.09
CA LEU A 56 -17.31 35.01 -31.08
C LEU A 56 -17.75 34.61 -32.51
N TYR A 57 -17.59 33.35 -32.86
CA TYR A 57 -18.09 32.78 -34.11
C TYR A 57 -19.62 32.79 -34.18
N LEU A 58 -20.28 32.47 -33.07
CA LEU A 58 -21.77 32.43 -32.95
C LEU A 58 -22.40 33.83 -32.84
N SER A 59 -21.67 34.87 -32.39
CA SER A 59 -22.14 36.24 -32.26
C SER A 59 -22.12 37.07 -33.58
N GLY A 60 -21.73 36.44 -34.69
CA GLY A 60 -21.76 37.11 -36.01
C GLY A 60 -20.60 38.09 -36.27
N GLY A 61 -19.56 38.08 -35.40
CA GLY A 61 -18.35 38.90 -35.55
C GLY A 61 -17.48 38.50 -36.74
N VAL A 62 -17.69 37.32 -37.30
CA VAL A 62 -17.02 36.83 -38.51
C VAL A 62 -18.12 36.61 -39.56
N LYS A 63 -18.21 37.49 -40.55
CA LYS A 63 -19.13 37.28 -41.68
C LYS A 63 -18.74 36.01 -42.42
N PRO A 64 -19.65 35.02 -42.54
CA PRO A 64 -19.35 33.82 -43.31
C PRO A 64 -19.20 34.21 -44.80
N ARG A 65 -18.16 33.66 -45.42
CA ARG A 65 -18.01 33.73 -46.89
C ARG A 65 -19.20 32.98 -47.49
N GLN A 66 -20.03 33.68 -48.29
CA GLN A 66 -21.10 33.04 -49.04
C GLN A 66 -20.50 31.95 -49.96
N GLY A 67 -20.87 30.71 -49.74
CA GLY A 67 -20.58 29.63 -50.69
C GLY A 67 -20.42 28.27 -50.02
N SER A 68 -21.51 27.59 -49.77
CA SER A 68 -21.83 26.23 -50.16
C SER A 68 -22.90 25.64 -49.19
N VAL A 69 -23.88 24.97 -49.77
CA VAL A 69 -24.94 24.24 -49.08
C VAL A 69 -24.41 23.14 -48.09
N GLY A 70 -23.10 22.89 -48.14
CA GLY A 70 -22.42 21.97 -47.22
C GLY A 70 -22.06 22.55 -45.87
N ALA A 71 -21.79 23.87 -45.78
CA ALA A 71 -21.30 24.51 -44.53
C ALA A 71 -22.37 24.55 -43.43
N ASP A 72 -23.67 24.76 -43.81
CA ASP A 72 -24.74 24.81 -42.85
C ASP A 72 -25.07 23.43 -42.25
N ALA A 73 -24.92 22.37 -43.03
CA ALA A 73 -25.07 21.01 -42.58
C ALA A 73 -23.91 20.59 -41.59
N GLU A 74 -22.71 21.03 -41.92
CA GLU A 74 -21.55 20.78 -41.05
C GLU A 74 -21.61 21.55 -39.72
N ILE A 75 -22.07 22.82 -39.76
CA ILE A 75 -22.35 23.62 -38.58
C ILE A 75 -23.44 23.00 -37.72
N ALA A 76 -24.52 22.49 -38.34
CA ALA A 76 -25.58 21.79 -37.60
C ALA A 76 -25.11 20.50 -36.97
N ALA A 77 -24.28 19.69 -37.65
CA ALA A 77 -23.69 18.47 -37.13
C ALA A 77 -22.73 18.77 -35.95
N ASN A 78 -21.89 19.79 -36.06
CA ASN A 78 -20.99 20.21 -35.01
C ASN A 78 -21.73 20.75 -33.77
N ARG A 79 -22.86 21.46 -33.95
CA ARG A 79 -23.74 21.89 -32.86
C ARG A 79 -24.38 20.71 -32.15
N ALA A 80 -24.83 19.70 -32.88
CA ALA A 80 -25.41 18.49 -32.31
C ALA A 80 -24.35 17.71 -31.51
N LEU A 81 -23.13 17.61 -32.05
CA LEU A 81 -22.00 16.97 -31.34
C LEU A 81 -21.63 17.71 -30.05
N LEU A 82 -21.58 19.06 -30.09
CA LEU A 82 -21.29 19.88 -28.90
C LEU A 82 -22.41 19.77 -27.87
N ALA A 83 -23.67 19.70 -28.29
CA ALA A 83 -24.82 19.48 -27.40
C ALA A 83 -24.76 18.09 -26.74
N ASP A 84 -24.41 17.05 -27.49
CA ASP A 84 -24.21 15.69 -26.96
C ASP A 84 -23.02 15.64 -25.97
N LEU A 85 -21.90 16.27 -26.29
CA LEU A 85 -20.74 16.34 -25.39
C LEU A 85 -21.03 17.13 -24.12
N SER A 86 -21.85 18.20 -24.20
CA SER A 86 -22.23 18.99 -23.03
C SER A 86 -23.29 18.34 -22.16
N ALA A 87 -24.06 17.40 -22.71
CA ALA A 87 -25.09 16.61 -22.00
C ALA A 87 -24.48 15.40 -21.28
N ARG A 88 -23.23 15.02 -21.60
CA ARG A 88 -22.53 13.93 -20.92
C ARG A 88 -22.04 14.42 -19.56
N GLU A 89 -22.27 13.62 -18.53
CA GLU A 89 -21.64 13.89 -17.23
C GLU A 89 -20.13 13.98 -17.36
N PRO A 90 -19.47 14.92 -16.65
CA PRO A 90 -18.01 15.02 -16.66
C PRO A 90 -17.40 13.67 -16.29
N ILE A 91 -16.62 13.10 -17.19
CA ILE A 91 -15.88 11.87 -16.90
C ILE A 91 -14.89 12.21 -15.79
N ASP A 92 -15.06 11.61 -14.61
CA ASP A 92 -14.01 11.61 -13.61
C ASP A 92 -12.83 10.79 -14.14
N LEU A 93 -11.88 11.50 -14.75
CA LEU A 93 -10.70 10.89 -15.36
C LEU A 93 -9.91 10.06 -14.36
N ASN A 94 -9.92 10.45 -13.08
CA ASN A 94 -9.26 9.70 -12.03
C ASN A 94 -10.01 8.39 -11.71
N ALA A 95 -11.35 8.42 -11.69
CA ALA A 95 -12.16 7.22 -11.52
C ALA A 95 -12.00 6.26 -12.72
N GLU A 96 -11.95 6.80 -13.95
CA GLU A 96 -11.76 5.98 -15.15
C GLU A 96 -10.36 5.39 -15.24
N LEU A 97 -9.31 6.14 -14.89
CA LEU A 97 -7.95 5.63 -14.79
C LEU A 97 -7.83 4.53 -13.71
N LYS A 98 -8.49 4.72 -12.56
CA LYS A 98 -8.57 3.68 -11.53
C LYS A 98 -9.26 2.42 -12.03
N ARG A 99 -10.37 2.56 -12.79
CA ARG A 99 -11.07 1.41 -13.39
C ARG A 99 -10.21 0.68 -14.41
N ARG A 100 -9.52 1.39 -15.30
CA ARG A 100 -8.64 0.79 -16.32
C ARG A 100 -7.46 0.08 -15.69
N ARG A 101 -6.78 0.71 -14.72
CA ARG A 101 -5.72 0.03 -13.95
C ARG A 101 -6.23 -1.19 -13.21
N LYS A 102 -7.39 -1.08 -12.56
CA LYS A 102 -8.02 -2.24 -11.90
C LYS A 102 -8.30 -3.37 -12.90
N ALA A 103 -8.82 -3.05 -14.08
CA ALA A 103 -9.07 -4.03 -15.13
C ALA A 103 -7.76 -4.66 -15.65
N GLU A 104 -6.71 -3.84 -15.87
CA GLU A 104 -5.40 -4.31 -16.31
C GLU A 104 -4.72 -5.20 -15.26
N LEU A 105 -4.84 -4.84 -13.98
CA LEU A 105 -4.31 -5.64 -12.89
C LEU A 105 -5.10 -6.95 -12.70
N ILE A 106 -6.42 -6.94 -12.87
CA ILE A 106 -7.25 -8.16 -12.87
C ILE A 106 -6.90 -9.05 -14.06
N GLU A 107 -6.67 -8.48 -15.24
CA GLU A 107 -6.24 -9.21 -16.43
C GLU A 107 -4.84 -9.84 -16.23
N ARG A 108 -3.90 -9.11 -15.63
CA ARG A 108 -2.59 -9.64 -15.25
C ARG A 108 -2.70 -10.76 -14.20
N GLN A 109 -3.56 -10.62 -13.19
CA GLN A 109 -3.81 -11.69 -12.21
C GLN A 109 -4.51 -12.91 -12.85
N GLY A 110 -5.43 -12.70 -13.82
CA GLY A 110 -6.04 -13.78 -14.57
C GLY A 110 -5.02 -14.60 -15.38
N ILE A 111 -4.01 -13.94 -15.94
CA ILE A 111 -2.89 -14.58 -16.64
C ILE A 111 -2.00 -15.37 -15.65
N LEU A 112 -1.77 -14.85 -14.45
CA LEU A 112 -0.97 -15.49 -13.40
C LEU A 112 -1.71 -16.64 -12.70
N VAL A 113 -3.05 -16.59 -12.63
CA VAL A 113 -3.86 -17.65 -12.00
C VAL A 113 -3.78 -18.97 -12.76
N ASP A 114 -3.66 -18.95 -14.08
CA ASP A 114 -3.56 -20.19 -14.89
C ASP A 114 -2.24 -20.95 -14.63
N ASP A 115 -1.17 -20.23 -14.20
CA ASP A 115 0.14 -20.78 -13.92
C ASP A 115 0.47 -20.84 -12.40
N LEU A 116 -0.48 -20.50 -11.52
CA LEU A 116 -0.23 -20.38 -10.08
C LEU A 116 0.30 -21.66 -9.43
N GLU A 117 -0.19 -22.82 -9.85
CA GLU A 117 0.28 -24.10 -9.31
C GLU A 117 1.69 -24.43 -9.81
N ALA A 118 2.01 -24.10 -11.07
CA ALA A 118 3.37 -24.23 -11.60
C ALA A 118 4.32 -23.28 -10.84
N GLU A 119 3.89 -22.06 -10.55
CA GLU A 119 4.68 -21.09 -9.78
C GLU A 119 4.93 -21.58 -8.34
N LYS A 120 3.92 -22.12 -7.65
CA LYS A 120 4.11 -22.70 -6.32
C LYS A 120 5.13 -23.85 -6.34
N GLN A 121 5.07 -24.72 -7.35
CA GLN A 121 6.03 -25.82 -7.49
C GLN A 121 7.45 -25.32 -7.77
N LYS A 122 7.61 -24.28 -8.59
CA LYS A 122 8.87 -23.58 -8.83
C LYS A 122 9.46 -23.06 -7.52
N ILE A 123 8.65 -22.33 -6.72
CA ILE A 123 9.07 -21.78 -5.44
C ILE A 123 9.48 -22.89 -4.45
N LEU A 124 8.71 -23.97 -4.37
CA LEU A 124 9.04 -25.10 -3.49
C LEU A 124 10.31 -25.84 -3.90
N ALA A 125 10.65 -25.82 -5.18
CA ALA A 125 11.87 -26.45 -5.73
C ALA A 125 13.10 -25.54 -5.64
N MET A 126 12.97 -24.27 -5.19
CA MET A 126 14.08 -23.33 -5.09
C MET A 126 15.16 -23.82 -4.14
N THR A 127 16.40 -23.59 -4.56
CA THR A 127 17.63 -23.82 -3.80
C THR A 127 18.39 -22.51 -3.61
N ASP A 128 19.46 -22.52 -2.82
CA ASP A 128 20.31 -21.34 -2.61
C ASP A 128 20.98 -20.83 -3.91
N ALA A 129 20.99 -21.64 -4.97
CA ALA A 129 21.54 -21.26 -6.27
C ALA A 129 20.55 -20.44 -7.13
N ASP A 130 19.27 -20.46 -6.78
CA ASP A 130 18.18 -19.87 -7.60
C ASP A 130 17.87 -18.43 -7.25
N TRP A 131 18.55 -17.86 -6.24
CA TRP A 131 18.33 -16.48 -5.81
C TRP A 131 19.63 -15.82 -5.32
N ASN A 132 19.65 -14.49 -5.36
CA ASN A 132 20.68 -13.72 -4.70
C ASN A 132 20.13 -12.42 -4.10
N ARG A 133 20.78 -11.91 -3.07
CA ARG A 133 20.33 -10.72 -2.32
C ARG A 133 20.26 -9.46 -3.18
N ALA A 134 21.17 -9.30 -4.15
CA ALA A 134 21.22 -8.11 -4.97
C ALA A 134 20.01 -8.03 -5.93
N ASP A 135 19.61 -9.15 -6.52
CA ASP A 135 18.42 -9.20 -7.36
C ASP A 135 17.15 -8.96 -6.54
N ILE A 136 17.01 -9.62 -5.38
CA ILE A 136 15.89 -9.38 -4.47
C ILE A 136 15.82 -7.89 -4.10
N ALA A 137 16.94 -7.26 -3.71
CA ALA A 137 16.96 -5.84 -3.35
C ALA A 137 16.50 -4.95 -4.51
N ARG A 138 16.94 -5.24 -5.74
CA ARG A 138 16.55 -4.51 -6.96
C ARG A 138 15.04 -4.64 -7.25
N TRP A 139 14.50 -5.86 -7.15
CA TRP A 139 13.06 -6.08 -7.41
C TRP A 139 12.16 -5.26 -6.49
N PHE A 140 12.59 -5.02 -5.27
CA PHE A 140 11.79 -4.33 -4.26
C PHE A 140 12.11 -2.82 -4.10
N GLU A 141 12.94 -2.21 -4.95
CA GLU A 141 13.36 -0.80 -4.79
C GLU A 141 12.22 0.21 -4.67
N ASN A 142 11.12 0.02 -5.40
CA ASN A 142 9.97 0.94 -5.39
C ASN A 142 8.72 0.31 -4.75
N THR A 143 8.92 -0.45 -3.69
CA THR A 143 7.84 -1.13 -2.98
C THR A 143 7.78 -0.71 -1.51
N ALA A 144 6.78 -1.19 -0.78
CA ALA A 144 6.75 -1.18 0.68
C ALA A 144 6.25 -2.53 1.19
N ILE A 145 7.00 -3.16 2.10
CA ILE A 145 6.56 -4.34 2.82
C ILE A 145 6.25 -3.92 4.25
N VAL A 146 5.01 -4.09 4.66
CA VAL A 146 4.46 -3.53 5.90
C VAL A 146 3.94 -4.66 6.78
N GLY A 147 4.39 -4.74 8.02
CA GLY A 147 3.94 -5.82 8.89
C GLY A 147 4.57 -5.85 10.28
N ASP A 148 4.52 -7.01 10.88
CA ASP A 148 4.91 -7.27 12.27
C ASP A 148 6.33 -7.85 12.43
N SER A 149 6.54 -8.62 13.50
CA SER A 149 7.83 -9.24 13.80
C SER A 149 8.31 -10.22 12.73
N ILE A 150 7.40 -10.86 11.99
CA ILE A 150 7.76 -11.76 10.88
C ILE A 150 8.41 -10.94 9.77
N ILE A 151 7.81 -9.81 9.41
CA ILE A 151 8.34 -8.92 8.35
C ILE A 151 9.63 -8.23 8.80
N ARG A 152 9.77 -7.94 10.08
CA ARG A 152 11.03 -7.40 10.62
C ARG A 152 12.24 -8.34 10.40
N GLN A 153 12.01 -9.64 10.28
CA GLN A 153 13.06 -10.63 9.99
C GLN A 153 13.72 -10.40 8.63
N VAL A 154 12.98 -9.89 7.64
CA VAL A 154 13.53 -9.53 6.31
C VAL A 154 14.74 -8.59 6.45
N ARG A 155 14.65 -7.61 7.37
CA ARG A 155 15.77 -6.71 7.70
C ARG A 155 16.85 -7.39 8.53
N LEU A 156 16.44 -8.20 9.51
CA LEU A 156 17.40 -8.88 10.41
C LEU A 156 18.25 -9.90 9.67
N PHE A 157 17.71 -10.55 8.64
CA PHE A 157 18.44 -11.46 7.76
C PHE A 157 19.11 -10.75 6.56
N HIS A 158 19.05 -9.41 6.51
CA HIS A 158 19.68 -8.59 5.48
C HIS A 158 19.23 -8.91 4.05
N PHE A 159 17.98 -9.31 3.85
CA PHE A 159 17.40 -9.42 2.51
C PHE A 159 17.08 -8.05 1.92
N LEU A 160 16.44 -7.18 2.73
CA LEU A 160 16.07 -5.82 2.36
C LEU A 160 16.27 -4.91 3.59
N ASP A 161 16.94 -3.78 3.42
CA ASP A 161 17.05 -2.74 4.45
C ASP A 161 15.88 -1.74 4.38
N ALA A 162 15.62 -1.23 3.20
CA ALA A 162 14.44 -0.47 2.83
C ALA A 162 13.88 -1.17 1.58
N PRO A 163 12.65 -1.33 1.43
CA PRO A 163 11.44 -0.63 1.90
C PRO A 163 10.63 -1.40 2.96
N VAL A 164 11.26 -1.90 3.98
CA VAL A 164 10.58 -2.69 5.02
C VAL A 164 10.11 -1.79 6.16
N PHE A 165 8.81 -1.74 6.39
CA PHE A 165 8.15 -0.97 7.46
C PHE A 165 7.51 -1.96 8.44
N ALA A 166 8.25 -2.36 9.46
CA ALA A 166 7.83 -3.43 10.35
C ALA A 166 8.20 -3.17 11.81
N GLU A 167 7.27 -3.54 12.70
CA GLU A 167 7.42 -3.38 14.15
C GLU A 167 6.96 -4.66 14.87
N GLY A 168 7.73 -5.08 15.88
CA GLY A 168 7.43 -6.30 16.63
C GLY A 168 6.15 -6.17 17.46
N GLY A 169 5.25 -7.15 17.36
CA GLY A 169 4.02 -7.19 18.15
C GLY A 169 2.90 -6.28 17.65
N ILE A 170 3.12 -5.53 16.55
CA ILE A 170 2.11 -4.63 15.99
C ILE A 170 0.91 -5.44 15.43
N HIS A 171 -0.27 -4.88 15.52
CA HIS A 171 -1.51 -5.42 15.00
C HIS A 171 -2.43 -4.30 14.49
N ILE A 172 -3.36 -4.59 13.59
CA ILE A 172 -4.18 -3.57 12.91
C ILE A 172 -5.26 -2.93 13.76
N SER A 173 -5.49 -3.38 14.99
CA SER A 173 -6.49 -2.79 15.90
C SER A 173 -6.05 -1.45 16.48
N VAL A 174 -4.75 -1.14 16.42
CA VAL A 174 -4.18 0.13 16.88
C VAL A 174 -3.93 1.08 15.72
N GLU A 175 -3.61 2.31 16.03
CA GLU A 175 -3.06 3.25 15.05
C GLU A 175 -1.69 2.76 14.56
N LEU A 176 -1.45 2.86 13.26
CA LEU A 176 -0.23 2.38 12.62
C LEU A 176 0.64 3.56 12.14
N PRO A 177 1.49 4.14 13.01
CA PRO A 177 2.35 5.27 12.63
C PRO A 177 3.31 4.95 11.46
N LEU A 178 3.64 3.66 11.28
CA LEU A 178 4.46 3.21 10.16
C LEU A 178 3.81 3.49 8.79
N LEU A 179 2.48 3.64 8.71
CA LEU A 179 1.79 4.00 7.46
C LEU A 179 2.14 5.42 7.00
N ASP A 180 2.43 6.35 7.91
CA ASP A 180 2.89 7.71 7.56
C ASP A 180 4.22 7.64 6.79
N GLN A 181 5.10 6.72 7.17
CA GLN A 181 6.38 6.48 6.51
C GLN A 181 6.18 5.84 5.13
N VAL A 182 5.25 4.89 5.01
CA VAL A 182 4.87 4.28 3.71
C VAL A 182 4.30 5.34 2.77
N GLU A 183 3.40 6.18 3.26
CA GLU A 183 2.81 7.27 2.50
C GLU A 183 3.87 8.28 2.03
N ALA A 184 4.85 8.60 2.87
CA ALA A 184 5.96 9.48 2.55
C ALA A 184 6.92 8.88 1.50
N ALA A 185 7.15 7.57 1.54
CA ALA A 185 8.00 6.84 0.59
C ALA A 185 7.39 6.74 -0.81
N ARG A 186 6.04 6.84 -0.94
CA ARG A 186 5.30 6.80 -2.21
C ARG A 186 5.62 5.59 -3.09
N PRO A 187 5.56 4.36 -2.56
CA PRO A 187 5.84 3.15 -3.34
C PRO A 187 4.80 2.94 -4.45
N SER A 188 5.19 2.21 -5.50
CA SER A 188 4.27 1.74 -6.53
C SER A 188 3.53 0.46 -6.16
N VAL A 189 4.09 -0.31 -5.23
CA VAL A 189 3.52 -1.57 -4.73
C VAL A 189 3.63 -1.60 -3.21
N VAL A 190 2.56 -2.00 -2.53
CA VAL A 190 2.51 -2.18 -1.07
C VAL A 190 2.07 -3.60 -0.74
N PHE A 191 2.89 -4.31 0.03
CA PHE A 191 2.53 -5.61 0.62
C PHE A 191 2.17 -5.40 2.09
N LEU A 192 0.95 -5.77 2.47
CA LEU A 192 0.44 -5.69 3.84
C LEU A 192 0.44 -7.09 4.46
N CYS A 193 1.19 -7.29 5.53
CA CYS A 193 1.47 -8.59 6.14
C CYS A 193 1.12 -8.55 7.63
N PHE A 194 -0.16 -8.65 7.97
CA PHE A 194 -0.70 -8.66 9.33
C PHE A 194 -1.55 -9.90 9.56
N GLY A 195 -1.87 -10.19 10.82
CA GLY A 195 -2.76 -11.28 11.21
C GLY A 195 -2.23 -12.09 12.40
N MET A 196 -0.93 -12.36 12.45
CA MET A 196 -0.32 -13.20 13.49
C MET A 196 -0.56 -12.66 14.91
N ASN A 197 -0.44 -11.36 15.12
CA ASN A 197 -0.70 -10.72 16.41
C ASN A 197 -2.18 -10.38 16.59
N ASP A 198 -2.91 -10.24 15.51
CA ASP A 198 -4.31 -9.87 15.49
C ASP A 198 -5.21 -10.94 16.09
N VAL A 199 -4.85 -12.21 15.98
CA VAL A 199 -5.61 -13.33 16.59
C VAL A 199 -5.72 -13.21 18.11
N GLY A 200 -4.76 -12.58 18.78
CA GLY A 200 -4.83 -12.30 20.21
C GLY A 200 -5.75 -11.13 20.57
N VAL A 201 -6.17 -10.34 19.59
CA VAL A 201 -6.99 -9.14 19.76
C VAL A 201 -8.44 -9.38 19.31
N PHE A 202 -8.61 -9.95 18.12
CA PHE A 202 -9.92 -10.12 17.50
C PHE A 202 -10.54 -11.49 17.78
N GLU A 203 -9.74 -12.53 17.94
CA GLU A 203 -10.22 -13.91 18.16
C GLU A 203 -11.25 -14.32 17.08
N ASP A 204 -12.48 -14.64 17.46
CA ASP A 204 -13.58 -15.02 16.57
C ASP A 204 -14.29 -13.83 15.91
N ARG A 205 -13.92 -12.59 16.28
CA ARG A 205 -14.51 -11.36 15.72
C ARG A 205 -13.90 -11.00 14.38
N VAL A 206 -13.99 -11.92 13.43
CA VAL A 206 -13.37 -11.78 12.10
C VAL A 206 -13.93 -10.60 11.31
N ASP A 207 -15.19 -10.22 11.50
CA ASP A 207 -15.83 -9.04 10.92
C ASP A 207 -15.09 -7.76 11.32
N ARG A 208 -14.66 -7.65 12.58
CA ARG A 208 -13.87 -6.52 13.08
C ARG A 208 -12.46 -6.50 12.53
N TYR A 209 -11.84 -7.67 12.38
CA TYR A 209 -10.54 -7.78 11.72
C TYR A 209 -10.61 -7.27 10.27
N VAL A 210 -11.58 -7.78 9.49
CA VAL A 210 -11.79 -7.37 8.09
C VAL A 210 -12.11 -5.88 7.98
N GLU A 211 -12.96 -5.33 8.88
CA GLU A 211 -13.26 -3.90 8.94
C GLU A 211 -12.00 -3.06 9.13
N ARG A 212 -11.17 -3.42 10.12
CA ARG A 212 -9.92 -2.70 10.41
C ARG A 212 -8.93 -2.80 9.27
N TYR A 213 -8.75 -3.98 8.71
CA TYR A 213 -7.87 -4.17 7.56
C TYR A 213 -8.34 -3.35 6.34
N SER A 214 -9.65 -3.36 6.08
CA SER A 214 -10.25 -2.56 5.02
C SER A 214 -9.98 -1.06 5.19
N ASN A 215 -9.96 -0.56 6.43
CA ASN A 215 -9.65 0.85 6.70
C ASN A 215 -8.19 1.18 6.39
N VAL A 216 -7.25 0.27 6.69
CA VAL A 216 -5.83 0.40 6.31
C VAL A 216 -5.69 0.47 4.78
N ILE A 217 -6.34 -0.45 4.05
CA ILE A 217 -6.33 -0.47 2.58
C ILE A 217 -6.87 0.86 2.02
N ARG A 218 -8.04 1.31 2.49
CA ARG A 218 -8.65 2.57 2.01
C ARG A 218 -7.79 3.79 2.30
N ARG A 219 -7.14 3.86 3.47
CA ARG A 219 -6.19 4.92 3.82
C ARG A 219 -5.06 4.99 2.80
N LEU A 220 -4.42 3.85 2.53
CA LEU A 220 -3.32 3.78 1.57
C LEU A 220 -3.79 4.12 0.15
N GLN A 221 -4.96 3.67 -0.28
CA GLN A 221 -5.52 4.03 -1.59
C GLN A 221 -5.82 5.52 -1.73
N ALA A 222 -6.21 6.18 -0.63
CA ALA A 222 -6.44 7.63 -0.64
C ALA A 222 -5.14 8.42 -0.76
N SER A 223 -4.07 7.98 -0.09
CA SER A 223 -2.76 8.64 -0.07
C SER A 223 -1.88 8.25 -1.26
N LEU A 224 -2.03 7.02 -1.75
CA LEU A 224 -1.23 6.38 -2.80
C LEU A 224 -2.14 5.81 -3.90
N PRO A 225 -2.88 6.66 -4.65
CA PRO A 225 -3.92 6.21 -5.59
C PRO A 225 -3.38 5.37 -6.76
N GLU A 226 -2.08 5.43 -7.01
CA GLU A 226 -1.41 4.72 -8.08
C GLU A 226 -0.75 3.41 -7.63
N ALA A 227 -0.67 3.16 -6.31
CA ALA A 227 -0.02 1.97 -5.78
C ALA A 227 -0.93 0.73 -5.87
N ALA A 228 -0.34 -0.39 -6.28
CA ALA A 228 -0.98 -1.70 -6.15
C ALA A 228 -0.84 -2.18 -4.70
N ILE A 229 -1.94 -2.65 -4.10
CA ILE A 229 -1.95 -3.12 -2.71
C ILE A 229 -2.18 -4.62 -2.70
N TYR A 230 -1.23 -5.34 -2.12
CA TYR A 230 -1.27 -6.78 -1.89
C TYR A 230 -1.45 -7.06 -0.41
N VAL A 231 -2.41 -7.91 -0.06
CA VAL A 231 -2.65 -8.41 1.29
C VAL A 231 -2.08 -9.82 1.36
N CYS A 232 -1.02 -9.99 2.12
CA CYS A 232 -0.42 -11.30 2.35
C CYS A 232 -1.23 -12.07 3.39
N ALA A 233 -1.47 -13.34 3.14
CA ALA A 233 -2.08 -14.24 4.12
C ALA A 233 -1.27 -14.24 5.43
N ALA A 234 -1.96 -14.25 6.56
CA ALA A 234 -1.34 -14.54 7.83
C ALA A 234 -0.81 -15.97 7.81
N LEU A 235 0.47 -16.14 8.15
CA LEU A 235 1.14 -17.43 8.04
C LEU A 235 0.60 -18.46 9.02
N PRO A 236 0.59 -19.75 8.67
CA PRO A 236 0.25 -20.82 9.61
C PRO A 236 1.30 -20.93 10.73
N VAL A 237 0.95 -21.62 11.78
CA VAL A 237 1.86 -21.99 12.87
C VAL A 237 2.05 -23.51 12.88
N THR A 238 3.09 -24.02 13.58
CA THR A 238 3.24 -25.47 13.72
C THR A 238 2.09 -26.09 14.51
N ALA A 239 1.87 -27.40 14.33
CA ALA A 239 0.83 -28.12 15.04
C ALA A 239 1.01 -28.04 16.57
N GLU A 240 2.24 -28.06 17.05
CA GLU A 240 2.59 -27.92 18.47
C GLU A 240 2.19 -26.54 18.98
N ARG A 241 2.52 -25.47 18.23
CA ARG A 241 2.14 -24.10 18.61
C ARG A 241 0.62 -23.92 18.60
N LEU A 242 -0.07 -24.49 17.63
CA LEU A 242 -1.53 -24.47 17.57
C LEU A 242 -2.17 -25.18 18.77
N ALA A 243 -1.59 -26.30 19.19
CA ALA A 243 -2.06 -27.04 20.37
C ALA A 243 -1.83 -26.26 21.68
N GLU A 244 -0.70 -25.52 21.78
CA GLU A 244 -0.38 -24.67 22.93
C GLU A 244 -1.24 -23.41 22.99
N GLU A 245 -1.50 -22.80 21.85
CA GLU A 245 -2.28 -21.56 21.73
C GLU A 245 -3.38 -21.68 20.64
N PRO A 246 -4.55 -22.25 20.98
CA PRO A 246 -5.63 -22.52 20.03
C PRO A 246 -6.17 -21.30 19.27
N LYS A 247 -5.90 -20.07 19.75
CA LYS A 247 -6.27 -18.83 19.05
C LYS A 247 -5.71 -18.76 17.63
N TYR A 248 -4.57 -19.40 17.34
CA TYR A 248 -4.01 -19.44 15.99
C TYR A 248 -4.89 -20.21 14.99
N GLY A 249 -5.86 -20.97 15.44
CA GLY A 249 -6.88 -21.57 14.58
C GLY A 249 -7.77 -20.55 13.86
N TYR A 250 -7.81 -19.30 14.32
CA TYR A 250 -8.53 -18.24 13.62
C TYR A 250 -7.79 -17.67 12.40
N LEU A 251 -6.48 -17.96 12.20
CA LEU A 251 -5.71 -17.46 11.06
C LEU A 251 -6.33 -17.87 9.72
N ASP A 252 -6.76 -19.13 9.59
CA ASP A 252 -7.43 -19.62 8.38
C ASP A 252 -8.74 -18.88 8.11
N LEU A 253 -9.48 -18.54 9.16
CA LEU A 253 -10.72 -17.78 9.03
C LEU A 253 -10.43 -16.35 8.55
N TYR A 254 -9.40 -15.71 9.11
CA TYR A 254 -8.96 -14.37 8.72
C TYR A 254 -8.53 -14.35 7.25
N ASN A 255 -7.74 -15.31 6.84
CA ASN A 255 -7.26 -15.43 5.46
C ASN A 255 -8.43 -15.60 4.49
N ARG A 256 -9.37 -16.52 4.75
CA ARG A 256 -10.55 -16.74 3.90
C ARG A 256 -11.44 -15.50 3.77
N GLU A 257 -11.64 -14.76 4.85
CA GLU A 257 -12.50 -13.57 4.80
C GLU A 257 -11.77 -12.38 4.15
N MET A 258 -10.46 -12.25 4.31
CA MET A 258 -9.67 -11.25 3.58
C MET A 258 -9.57 -11.57 2.08
N GLU A 259 -9.40 -12.83 1.71
CA GLU A 259 -9.42 -13.26 0.30
C GLU A 259 -10.73 -12.86 -0.39
N LYS A 260 -11.87 -13.08 0.28
CA LYS A 260 -13.19 -12.65 -0.23
C LYS A 260 -13.34 -11.13 -0.30
N ALA A 261 -12.77 -10.41 0.66
CA ALA A 261 -12.93 -8.95 0.78
C ALA A 261 -12.03 -8.17 -0.21
N CYS A 262 -10.82 -8.65 -0.49
CA CYS A 262 -9.82 -7.96 -1.29
C CYS A 262 -10.31 -7.49 -2.67
N PRO A 263 -11.00 -8.31 -3.49
CA PRO A 263 -11.49 -7.86 -4.79
C PRO A 263 -12.44 -6.65 -4.70
N GLY A 264 -13.33 -6.65 -3.72
CA GLY A 264 -14.26 -5.54 -3.44
C GLY A 264 -13.55 -4.27 -2.97
N LEU A 265 -12.38 -4.41 -2.36
CA LEU A 265 -11.53 -3.32 -1.90
C LEU A 265 -10.55 -2.83 -2.98
N GLY A 266 -10.44 -3.51 -4.12
CA GLY A 266 -9.43 -3.18 -5.14
C GLY A 266 -8.01 -3.48 -4.68
N ALA A 267 -7.84 -4.51 -3.86
CA ALA A 267 -6.59 -5.06 -3.40
C ALA A 267 -6.45 -6.52 -3.87
N TYR A 268 -5.23 -7.06 -3.80
CA TYR A 268 -4.94 -8.44 -4.18
C TYR A 268 -4.65 -9.26 -2.95
N PHE A 269 -5.17 -10.48 -2.88
CA PHE A 269 -4.83 -11.41 -1.81
C PHE A 269 -3.74 -12.36 -2.29
N VAL A 270 -2.69 -12.54 -1.47
CA VAL A 270 -1.56 -13.42 -1.76
C VAL A 270 -1.42 -14.44 -0.66
N ASP A 271 -1.62 -15.70 -0.99
CA ASP A 271 -1.41 -16.81 -0.07
C ASP A 271 -0.06 -17.49 -0.32
N SER A 272 0.84 -17.35 0.63
CA SER A 272 2.16 -17.98 0.66
C SER A 272 2.27 -19.08 1.73
N SER A 273 1.17 -19.51 2.33
CA SER A 273 1.14 -20.53 3.38
C SER A 273 1.77 -21.86 2.95
N PHE A 274 1.62 -22.21 1.67
CA PHE A 274 2.16 -23.43 1.07
C PHE A 274 3.67 -23.60 1.28
N ILE A 275 4.43 -22.52 1.46
CA ILE A 275 5.88 -22.57 1.71
C ILE A 275 6.17 -23.21 3.08
N LEU A 276 5.27 -23.04 4.04
CA LEU A 276 5.42 -23.48 5.42
C LEU A 276 4.58 -24.73 5.77
N GLU A 277 3.51 -24.97 5.03
CA GLU A 277 2.61 -26.11 5.24
C GLU A 277 3.34 -27.45 5.07
N GLY A 278 3.28 -28.29 6.08
CA GLY A 278 3.97 -29.57 6.10
C GLY A 278 5.49 -29.48 6.33
N HIS A 279 6.02 -28.28 6.62
CA HIS A 279 7.46 -28.03 6.79
C HIS A 279 7.78 -27.44 8.19
N PRO A 280 7.59 -28.19 9.29
CA PRO A 280 7.86 -27.69 10.63
C PRO A 280 9.33 -27.29 10.84
N GLU A 281 10.26 -27.88 10.07
CA GLU A 281 11.67 -27.53 10.08
C GLU A 281 11.97 -26.11 9.60
N ARG A 282 11.06 -25.49 8.88
CA ARG A 282 11.17 -24.09 8.39
C ARG A 282 10.81 -23.06 9.44
N TYR A 283 10.42 -23.49 10.65
CA TYR A 283 10.10 -22.59 11.76
C TYR A 283 11.23 -22.50 12.78
N ASN A 284 11.33 -21.38 13.46
CA ASN A 284 12.07 -21.26 14.69
C ASN A 284 11.42 -22.10 15.80
N VAL A 285 12.13 -22.28 16.93
CA VAL A 285 11.67 -23.07 18.06
C VAL A 285 10.32 -22.63 18.66
N ASP A 286 9.89 -21.41 18.36
CA ASP A 286 8.61 -20.88 18.80
C ASP A 286 7.41 -21.33 17.93
N GLY A 287 7.67 -22.03 16.83
CA GLY A 287 6.65 -22.61 15.95
C GLY A 287 5.78 -21.59 15.19
N ARG A 288 6.17 -20.32 15.14
CA ARG A 288 5.43 -19.26 14.43
C ARG A 288 6.28 -18.33 13.60
N HIS A 289 7.53 -18.06 13.98
CA HIS A 289 8.44 -17.26 13.16
C HIS A 289 9.18 -18.18 12.18
N PRO A 290 9.12 -17.90 10.88
CA PRO A 290 9.90 -18.63 9.89
C PRO A 290 11.39 -18.46 10.11
N ARG A 291 12.17 -19.45 9.69
CA ARG A 291 13.63 -19.36 9.59
C ARG A 291 14.05 -18.58 8.35
N GLU A 292 15.37 -18.33 8.24
CA GLU A 292 15.94 -17.56 7.15
C GLU A 292 15.61 -18.10 5.77
N GLU A 293 15.57 -19.43 5.61
CA GLU A 293 15.34 -20.13 4.33
C GLU A 293 13.95 -19.85 3.72
N TYR A 294 12.99 -19.44 4.53
CA TYR A 294 11.65 -19.04 4.08
C TYR A 294 11.69 -17.77 3.23
N TYR A 295 12.49 -16.78 3.60
CA TYR A 295 12.39 -15.42 3.06
C TYR A 295 12.77 -15.29 1.59
N PRO A 296 13.85 -15.92 1.06
CA PRO A 296 14.11 -15.85 -0.37
C PRO A 296 12.99 -16.48 -1.20
N MET A 297 12.41 -17.60 -0.76
CA MET A 297 11.26 -18.22 -1.42
C MET A 297 10.05 -17.29 -1.43
N TRP A 298 9.72 -16.72 -0.29
CA TRP A 298 8.61 -15.80 -0.12
C TRP A 298 8.77 -14.50 -0.92
N LEU A 299 9.95 -13.87 -0.87
CA LEU A 299 10.22 -12.65 -1.62
C LEU A 299 10.20 -12.90 -3.14
N THR A 300 10.75 -14.01 -3.61
CA THR A 300 10.67 -14.39 -5.03
C THR A 300 9.21 -14.57 -5.46
N TYR A 301 8.42 -15.28 -4.67
CA TYR A 301 6.99 -15.47 -4.95
C TYR A 301 6.22 -14.13 -5.00
N LEU A 302 6.47 -13.21 -4.07
CA LEU A 302 5.87 -11.87 -4.11
C LEU A 302 6.30 -11.09 -5.35
N ALA A 303 7.58 -11.19 -5.75
CA ALA A 303 8.10 -10.52 -6.93
C ALA A 303 7.46 -11.06 -8.21
N ASP A 304 7.32 -12.38 -8.35
CA ASP A 304 6.66 -13.02 -9.47
C ASP A 304 5.20 -12.60 -9.59
N LEU A 305 4.43 -12.65 -8.48
CA LEU A 305 3.03 -12.25 -8.47
C LEU A 305 2.80 -10.77 -8.77
N ALA A 306 3.68 -9.91 -8.32
CA ALA A 306 3.58 -8.46 -8.53
C ALA A 306 4.31 -7.99 -9.81
N GLY A 307 4.95 -8.89 -10.56
CA GLY A 307 5.69 -8.59 -11.77
C GLY A 307 6.91 -7.69 -11.53
N LEU A 308 7.56 -7.82 -10.37
CA LEU A 308 8.71 -6.97 -9.99
C LEU A 308 10.03 -7.46 -10.59
N ASN A 309 10.12 -8.72 -10.96
CA ASN A 309 11.31 -9.38 -11.50
C ASN A 309 11.23 -9.65 -13.02
N HIS A 310 10.21 -9.11 -13.67
CA HIS A 310 10.08 -9.12 -15.12
C HIS A 310 10.59 -7.77 -15.67
N ASP A 311 11.79 -7.78 -16.27
CA ASP A 311 12.34 -6.66 -17.06
C ASP A 311 11.73 -6.61 -18.46
#